data_aaecddf3995bdecafdcbe0cdbc0ea64e
#
_entry.id   aaecddf3995bdecafdcbe0cdbc0ea64e
#
_cell.length_a   1.000
_cell.length_b   1.000
_cell.length_c   1.000
_cell.angle_alpha   90.00
_cell.angle_beta   90.00
_cell.angle_gamma   90.00
#
_symmetry.space_group_name_H-M   'P 1'
#
loop_
_entity.id
_entity.type
_entity.pdbx_description
1 polymer ?
#
loop_
_entity_poly.entity_id
_entity_poly.type
_entity_poly.pdbx_seq_one_letter_code
_entity_poly.pdbx_strand_id
1 'polypeptide(L)'
;MSFDFTDKLSATVGARYYDVEVDLAGGANATFCNPFFANDQNAFGTNISDLYDGDGSLRFTSDCSTAPRMEAGISFDEAYAIFNELDAYSVDRGKYVNAPNAISEAEIRGYLKALEAPDVAAASGTIWKFTMSYQPSDDVLWYATYSEGFRPGLLNRPGGAQGAGGYEVPFELATDDVTNYELGWKADMAGGTLRFNGSAFFVEIDKLQTTIFDPSIVNLFFSDNAANAEVMGIEGDITWLPQALPGLSIGGAFSLLDTEITDKLIPTNDVREGDSLAFAPEVQFNANARYEWNLSSGLMAHVMGHMAYSDESYSDIITINRDVIDSWTMFGVTAGLASDSWGATLYIDNLTDERAELSRNYVNDRQRATYARPRTVGIRLNFNF
;
A
#
# COMPACT_ATOMS: atom_id res chain seq x y z
N MET A 1 25.88 -1.46 -17.41
CA MET A 1 27.07 -2.01 -18.03
C MET A 1 27.26 -3.41 -17.48
N SER A 2 27.57 -4.39 -18.34
CA SER A 2 27.87 -5.75 -17.92
C SER A 2 29.32 -6.09 -18.26
N PHE A 3 29.94 -6.85 -17.38
CA PHE A 3 31.34 -7.23 -17.46
C PHE A 3 31.43 -8.76 -17.21
N ASP A 4 31.99 -9.49 -18.17
CA ASP A 4 32.30 -10.92 -18.03
C ASP A 4 33.76 -11.05 -17.61
N PHE A 5 33.98 -11.50 -16.36
CA PHE A 5 35.33 -11.73 -15.84
C PHE A 5 35.86 -13.08 -16.28
N THR A 6 34.98 -14.05 -16.38
CA THR A 6 35.23 -15.40 -16.89
C THR A 6 33.96 -15.92 -17.58
N ASP A 7 34.02 -17.08 -18.21
CA ASP A 7 32.82 -17.75 -18.76
C ASP A 7 31.75 -18.09 -17.70
N LYS A 8 32.10 -17.98 -16.41
CA LYS A 8 31.24 -18.35 -15.27
C LYS A 8 30.93 -17.21 -14.33
N LEU A 9 31.65 -16.11 -14.43
CA LEU A 9 31.52 -14.96 -13.48
C LEU A 9 31.31 -13.68 -14.26
N SER A 10 30.20 -13.05 -14.01
CA SER A 10 29.85 -11.73 -14.57
C SER A 10 29.38 -10.77 -13.51
N ALA A 11 29.47 -9.47 -13.81
CA ALA A 11 28.87 -8.43 -12.99
C ALA A 11 28.13 -7.43 -13.86
N THR A 12 27.05 -6.90 -13.32
CA THR A 12 26.27 -5.82 -13.94
C THR A 12 26.21 -4.64 -12.99
N VAL A 13 26.51 -3.44 -13.51
CA VAL A 13 26.41 -2.17 -12.81
C VAL A 13 25.40 -1.29 -13.53
N GLY A 14 24.42 -0.79 -12.81
CA GLY A 14 23.42 0.15 -13.28
C GLY A 14 23.37 1.39 -12.38
N ALA A 15 23.11 2.54 -13.00
CA ALA A 15 22.77 3.78 -12.31
C ALA A 15 21.58 4.42 -13.01
N ARG A 16 20.68 5.00 -12.23
CA ARG A 16 19.56 5.78 -12.73
C ARG A 16 19.51 7.11 -11.99
N TYR A 17 19.63 8.20 -12.75
CA TYR A 17 19.29 9.52 -12.24
C TYR A 17 17.79 9.72 -12.38
N TYR A 18 17.17 10.28 -11.35
CA TYR A 18 15.78 10.70 -11.37
C TYR A 18 15.66 12.18 -11.00
N ASP A 19 14.67 12.80 -11.59
CA ASP A 19 14.24 14.16 -11.32
C ASP A 19 12.72 14.18 -11.49
N VAL A 20 12.03 14.31 -10.37
CA VAL A 20 10.57 14.17 -10.28
C VAL A 20 10.00 15.42 -9.66
N GLU A 21 9.03 15.99 -10.34
CA GLU A 21 8.26 17.13 -9.86
C GLU A 21 6.78 16.74 -9.81
N VAL A 22 6.13 17.07 -8.71
CA VAL A 22 4.69 16.84 -8.50
C VAL A 22 4.02 18.19 -8.31
N ASP A 23 3.23 18.57 -9.29
CA ASP A 23 2.38 19.74 -9.26
C ASP A 23 1.01 19.39 -8.69
N LEU A 24 0.52 20.19 -7.75
CA LEU A 24 -0.81 20.05 -7.20
C LEU A 24 -1.64 21.31 -7.45
N ALA A 25 -2.42 21.28 -8.50
CA ALA A 25 -3.41 22.33 -8.78
C ALA A 25 -4.71 22.06 -8.01
N GLY A 26 -5.24 23.09 -7.32
CA GLY A 26 -6.45 23.00 -6.54
C GLY A 26 -6.20 22.83 -5.04
N GLY A 27 -7.27 22.69 -4.28
CA GLY A 27 -7.23 22.44 -2.83
C GLY A 27 -7.90 21.11 -2.50
N ALA A 28 -7.38 20.40 -1.53
CA ALA A 28 -8.16 19.37 -0.86
C ALA A 28 -9.18 20.08 0.05
N ASN A 29 -10.27 20.48 -0.53
CA ASN A 29 -11.45 20.85 0.24
C ASN A 29 -12.17 19.57 0.60
N ALA A 30 -11.71 18.88 1.61
CA ALA A 30 -12.57 17.96 2.30
C ALA A 30 -13.45 18.77 3.24
N THR A 31 -14.33 19.49 2.68
CA THR A 31 -15.48 20.00 3.39
C THR A 31 -16.39 18.80 3.66
N PHE A 32 -16.13 18.10 4.73
CA PHE A 32 -17.24 17.47 5.40
C PHE A 32 -18.06 18.56 6.02
N CYS A 33 -18.90 19.20 5.23
CA CYS A 33 -20.08 19.84 5.73
C CYS A 33 -20.91 18.76 6.38
N ASN A 34 -20.73 18.61 7.66
CA ASN A 34 -21.61 17.75 8.42
C ASN A 34 -22.65 18.63 9.09
N PRO A 35 -23.86 18.74 8.51
CA PRO A 35 -24.93 19.52 9.12
C PRO A 35 -25.42 18.92 10.43
N PHE A 36 -24.92 17.75 10.83
CA PHE A 36 -25.31 17.02 12.03
C PHE A 36 -24.31 17.16 13.19
N PHE A 37 -23.10 17.59 12.93
CA PHE A 37 -22.12 17.87 13.97
C PHE A 37 -21.88 19.36 14.06
N ALA A 38 -21.87 19.86 15.26
CA ALA A 38 -21.78 21.26 15.62
C ALA A 38 -20.48 21.97 15.19
N ASN A 39 -19.57 21.25 14.59
CA ASN A 39 -18.32 21.76 14.08
C ASN A 39 -18.31 21.52 12.58
N ASP A 40 -18.67 22.52 11.79
CA ASP A 40 -18.35 22.60 10.39
C ASP A 40 -16.82 22.76 10.24
N GLN A 41 -16.09 21.73 10.63
CA GLN A 41 -14.64 21.74 10.57
C GLN A 41 -14.18 21.14 9.25
N ASN A 42 -13.35 21.90 8.53
CA ASN A 42 -12.54 21.32 7.46
C ASN A 42 -11.35 20.56 8.06
N ALA A 43 -10.47 20.08 7.21
CA ALA A 43 -9.24 19.39 7.60
C ALA A 43 -8.36 20.15 8.59
N PHE A 44 -8.55 21.44 8.73
CA PHE A 44 -7.82 22.32 9.64
C PHE A 44 -8.63 22.72 10.87
N GLY A 45 -9.79 22.13 11.08
CA GLY A 45 -10.65 22.43 12.21
C GLY A 45 -11.57 23.63 12.00
N THR A 46 -11.56 24.24 10.84
CA THR A 46 -12.31 25.45 10.51
C THR A 46 -12.77 25.41 9.05
N ASN A 47 -13.91 25.98 8.73
CA ASN A 47 -14.49 26.04 7.39
C ASN A 47 -14.24 27.38 6.70
N ILE A 48 -13.00 27.68 6.34
CA ILE A 48 -12.74 28.89 5.55
C ILE A 48 -13.43 28.82 4.18
N SER A 49 -13.44 27.65 3.55
CA SER A 49 -14.04 27.47 2.23
C SER A 49 -15.52 27.84 2.20
N ASP A 50 -16.22 27.78 3.33
CA ASP A 50 -17.63 28.09 3.42
C ASP A 50 -17.92 29.55 3.74
N LEU A 51 -16.89 30.33 3.91
CA LEU A 51 -17.02 31.71 4.35
C LEU A 51 -17.35 32.68 3.24
N TYR A 52 -17.03 32.34 2.00
CA TYR A 52 -17.18 33.25 0.87
C TYR A 52 -17.93 32.64 -0.31
N ASP A 53 -18.79 33.41 -0.93
CA ASP A 53 -19.35 33.11 -2.24
C ASP A 53 -18.35 33.43 -3.35
N GLY A 54 -18.58 32.90 -4.55
CA GLY A 54 -17.73 33.11 -5.71
C GLY A 54 -17.61 34.57 -6.17
N ASP A 55 -18.39 35.49 -5.61
CA ASP A 55 -18.35 36.94 -5.81
C ASP A 55 -17.57 37.67 -4.70
N GLY A 56 -16.99 36.92 -3.74
CA GLY A 56 -16.24 37.47 -2.62
C GLY A 56 -17.13 37.92 -1.43
N SER A 57 -18.41 37.64 -1.48
CA SER A 57 -19.32 37.91 -0.35
C SER A 57 -19.24 36.77 0.67
N LEU A 58 -19.48 37.09 1.96
CA LEU A 58 -19.54 36.10 3.00
C LEU A 58 -20.74 35.17 2.80
N ARG A 59 -20.44 33.89 2.76
CA ARG A 59 -21.43 32.84 2.55
C ARG A 59 -21.85 32.21 3.84
N PHE A 60 -23.16 32.16 4.04
CA PHE A 60 -23.77 31.56 5.20
C PHE A 60 -24.78 30.48 4.82
N THR A 61 -24.41 29.58 3.99
CA THR A 61 -25.29 28.48 3.64
C THR A 61 -24.69 27.17 4.13
N SER A 62 -25.53 26.19 4.38
CA SER A 62 -25.13 24.82 4.70
C SER A 62 -24.57 24.07 3.48
N ASP A 63 -24.34 24.78 2.37
CA ASP A 63 -23.83 24.22 1.14
C ASP A 63 -22.34 24.55 1.03
N CYS A 64 -21.51 23.57 1.27
CA CYS A 64 -20.06 23.66 1.31
C CYS A 64 -19.38 23.67 -0.08
N SER A 65 -20.13 23.81 -1.14
CA SER A 65 -19.61 23.39 -2.43
C SER A 65 -18.77 24.41 -3.18
N THR A 66 -18.72 25.69 -2.83
CA THR A 66 -18.14 26.69 -3.76
C THR A 66 -17.55 27.96 -3.14
N ALA A 67 -17.08 27.94 -1.90
CA ALA A 67 -16.49 29.15 -1.34
C ALA A 67 -15.13 29.47 -1.98
N PRO A 68 -14.83 30.73 -2.33
CA PRO A 68 -13.54 31.13 -2.81
C PRO A 68 -12.48 30.94 -1.70
N ARG A 69 -11.30 30.55 -2.11
CA ARG A 69 -10.14 30.52 -1.23
C ARG A 69 -9.84 31.92 -0.71
N MET A 70 -9.47 32.04 0.57
CA MET A 70 -8.70 33.19 1.00
C MET A 70 -7.39 33.22 0.20
N GLU A 71 -7.02 34.38 -0.32
CA GLU A 71 -5.78 34.51 -1.06
C GLU A 71 -4.57 34.40 -0.10
N ALA A 72 -3.50 33.78 -0.59
CA ALA A 72 -2.23 33.77 0.13
C ALA A 72 -1.78 35.22 0.43
N GLY A 73 -1.26 35.44 1.64
CA GLY A 73 -0.77 36.75 2.05
C GLY A 73 -1.78 37.63 2.80
N ILE A 74 -2.98 37.12 3.10
CA ILE A 74 -3.89 37.82 4.03
C ILE A 74 -3.23 37.97 5.40
N SER A 75 -3.37 39.14 6.00
CA SER A 75 -2.80 39.39 7.33
C SER A 75 -3.58 38.67 8.44
N PHE A 76 -2.91 38.45 9.58
CA PHE A 76 -3.57 37.89 10.75
C PHE A 76 -4.78 38.71 11.20
N ASP A 77 -4.66 40.04 11.19
CA ASP A 77 -5.74 40.93 11.63
C ASP A 77 -6.97 40.86 10.69
N GLU A 78 -6.74 40.73 9.40
CA GLU A 78 -7.80 40.56 8.41
C GLU A 78 -8.49 39.19 8.59
N ALA A 79 -7.70 38.11 8.71
CA ALA A 79 -8.24 36.79 8.98
C ALA A 79 -9.00 36.75 10.29
N TYR A 80 -8.48 37.36 11.35
CA TYR A 80 -9.14 37.46 12.66
C TYR A 80 -10.47 38.21 12.58
N ALA A 81 -10.53 39.30 11.82
CA ALA A 81 -11.78 40.07 11.63
C ALA A 81 -12.84 39.22 10.92
N ILE A 82 -12.46 38.52 9.86
CA ILE A 82 -13.33 37.61 9.11
C ILE A 82 -13.90 36.52 10.02
N PHE A 83 -13.08 35.86 10.78
CA PHE A 83 -13.51 34.81 11.69
C PHE A 83 -14.41 35.28 12.79
N ASN A 84 -14.17 36.47 13.35
CA ASN A 84 -15.03 37.06 14.37
C ASN A 84 -16.40 37.47 13.82
N GLU A 85 -16.49 37.96 12.60
CA GLU A 85 -17.77 38.24 11.96
C GLU A 85 -18.60 36.99 11.76
N LEU A 86 -17.95 35.90 11.41
CA LEU A 86 -18.58 34.60 11.20
C LEU A 86 -19.06 33.96 12.49
N ASP A 87 -18.24 34.02 13.54
CA ASP A 87 -18.64 33.53 14.86
C ASP A 87 -19.89 34.28 15.36
N ALA A 88 -19.89 35.58 15.27
CA ALA A 88 -21.05 36.39 15.60
C ALA A 88 -22.30 36.05 14.77
N TYR A 89 -22.11 35.75 13.50
CA TYR A 89 -23.21 35.43 12.61
C TYR A 89 -23.74 34.01 12.80
N SER A 90 -22.88 33.04 13.08
CA SER A 90 -23.29 31.65 13.32
C SER A 90 -24.07 31.47 14.60
N VAL A 91 -23.77 32.26 15.63
CA VAL A 91 -24.53 32.34 16.91
C VAL A 91 -25.93 32.91 16.68
N ASP A 92 -26.06 33.92 15.85
CA ASP A 92 -27.35 34.59 15.61
C ASP A 92 -28.33 33.74 14.80
N ARG A 93 -27.83 32.78 14.01
CA ARG A 93 -28.70 31.91 13.21
C ARG A 93 -29.43 30.82 13.97
N GLY A 94 -29.07 30.51 15.19
CA GLY A 94 -29.69 29.44 15.98
C GLY A 94 -29.62 28.04 15.35
N LYS A 95 -28.88 27.89 14.26
CA LYS A 95 -28.76 26.63 13.50
C LYS A 95 -27.66 25.72 14.04
N TYR A 96 -26.67 26.27 14.69
CA TYR A 96 -25.53 25.55 15.21
C TYR A 96 -25.45 25.79 16.71
N VAL A 97 -26.16 24.95 17.46
CA VAL A 97 -26.32 25.06 18.92
C VAL A 97 -24.99 24.96 19.69
N ASN A 98 -23.93 24.61 19.02
CA ASN A 98 -22.59 24.44 19.59
C ASN A 98 -21.49 25.01 18.69
N ALA A 99 -21.79 26.06 17.92
CA ALA A 99 -20.70 26.78 17.25
C ALA A 99 -19.64 27.14 18.29
N PRO A 100 -18.35 26.83 18.04
CA PRO A 100 -17.31 27.16 18.99
C PRO A 100 -17.39 28.67 19.29
N ASN A 101 -17.35 28.99 20.56
CA ASN A 101 -17.31 30.37 21.00
C ASN A 101 -15.93 30.91 20.64
N ALA A 102 -15.83 31.66 19.61
CA ALA A 102 -14.62 32.27 19.07
C ALA A 102 -13.54 31.25 18.56
N ILE A 103 -13.16 31.42 17.33
CA ILE A 103 -12.00 30.72 16.73
C ILE A 103 -10.74 31.19 17.48
N SER A 104 -9.94 30.24 17.93
CA SER A 104 -8.72 30.54 18.66
C SER A 104 -7.66 31.18 17.76
N GLU A 105 -6.79 32.01 18.35
CA GLU A 105 -5.65 32.57 17.64
C GLU A 105 -4.78 31.48 16.99
N ALA A 106 -4.64 30.32 17.63
CA ALA A 106 -3.88 29.18 17.10
C ALA A 106 -4.51 28.62 15.83
N GLU A 107 -5.83 28.53 15.77
CA GLU A 107 -6.57 28.08 14.58
C GLU A 107 -6.38 29.07 13.42
N ILE A 108 -6.50 30.36 13.64
CA ILE A 108 -6.28 31.38 12.61
C ILE A 108 -4.83 31.31 12.08
N ARG A 109 -3.84 31.15 12.95
CA ARG A 109 -2.45 31.00 12.55
C ARG A 109 -2.23 29.72 11.74
N GLY A 110 -2.87 28.62 12.11
CA GLY A 110 -2.87 27.38 11.35
C GLY A 110 -3.40 27.58 9.92
N TYR A 111 -4.45 28.36 9.76
CA TYR A 111 -5.00 28.72 8.46
C TYR A 111 -4.06 29.51 7.58
N LEU A 112 -3.52 30.59 8.14
CA LEU A 112 -2.58 31.44 7.41
C LEU A 112 -1.40 30.61 6.93
N LYS A 113 -0.93 29.69 7.78
CA LYS A 113 0.11 28.77 7.42
C LYS A 113 -0.29 27.80 6.30
N ALA A 114 -1.51 27.29 6.34
CA ALA A 114 -2.04 26.40 5.29
C ALA A 114 -2.18 27.09 3.92
N LEU A 115 -2.41 28.42 3.91
CA LEU A 115 -2.42 29.20 2.67
C LEU A 115 -1.03 29.37 2.05
N GLU A 116 0.03 29.20 2.84
CA GLU A 116 1.43 29.22 2.37
C GLU A 116 1.93 27.85 1.90
N ALA A 117 1.05 26.83 1.90
CA ALA A 117 1.44 25.49 1.46
C ALA A 117 1.99 25.49 0.03
N PRO A 118 3.12 24.80 -0.22
CA PRO A 118 3.70 24.72 -1.55
C PRO A 118 2.73 24.01 -2.52
N ASP A 119 2.75 24.44 -3.77
CA ASP A 119 2.00 23.78 -4.85
C ASP A 119 2.84 22.74 -5.59
N VAL A 120 4.14 22.73 -5.36
CA VAL A 120 5.11 21.86 -6.03
C VAL A 120 5.97 21.15 -5.01
N ALA A 121 6.11 19.84 -5.15
CA ALA A 121 7.13 19.04 -4.48
C ALA A 121 8.08 18.46 -5.53
N ALA A 122 9.40 18.55 -5.27
CA ALA A 122 10.41 18.06 -6.19
C ALA A 122 11.41 17.14 -5.47
N ALA A 123 11.81 16.06 -6.13
CA ALA A 123 12.83 15.15 -5.65
C ALA A 123 13.76 14.74 -6.77
N SER A 124 15.07 14.79 -6.52
CA SER A 124 16.07 14.31 -7.49
C SER A 124 17.16 13.51 -6.79
N GLY A 125 17.73 12.56 -7.49
CA GLY A 125 18.81 11.74 -6.95
C GLY A 125 19.33 10.72 -7.94
N THR A 126 20.24 9.88 -7.46
CA THR A 126 20.78 8.78 -8.25
C THR A 126 20.69 7.51 -7.44
N ILE A 127 20.10 6.48 -8.02
CA ILE A 127 20.04 5.13 -7.44
C ILE A 127 20.94 4.18 -8.21
N TRP A 128 21.47 3.20 -7.48
CA TRP A 128 22.45 2.25 -8.00
C TRP A 128 21.93 0.82 -7.94
N LYS A 129 22.44 0.00 -8.85
CA LYS A 129 22.26 -1.44 -8.81
C LYS A 129 23.57 -2.12 -9.18
N PHE A 130 23.99 -3.08 -8.35
CA PHE A 130 25.13 -3.95 -8.59
C PHE A 130 24.65 -5.39 -8.50
N THR A 131 24.93 -6.19 -9.51
CA THR A 131 24.64 -7.61 -9.48
C THR A 131 25.90 -8.38 -9.89
N MET A 132 26.28 -9.35 -9.07
CA MET A 132 27.29 -10.32 -9.40
C MET A 132 26.61 -11.66 -9.64
N SER A 133 26.95 -12.34 -10.73
CA SER A 133 26.38 -13.63 -11.10
C SER A 133 27.50 -14.65 -11.28
N TYR A 134 27.30 -15.81 -10.67
CA TYR A 134 28.23 -16.95 -10.78
C TYR A 134 27.48 -18.19 -11.25
N GLN A 135 27.85 -18.70 -12.42
CA GLN A 135 27.26 -19.87 -13.06
C GLN A 135 28.29 -21.00 -13.11
N PRO A 136 28.41 -21.86 -12.06
CA PRO A 136 29.37 -22.94 -12.01
C PRO A 136 29.12 -24.02 -13.07
N SER A 137 27.86 -24.20 -13.48
CA SER A 137 27.41 -25.13 -14.52
C SER A 137 26.23 -24.55 -15.28
N ASP A 138 25.82 -25.17 -16.38
CA ASP A 138 24.64 -24.76 -17.16
C ASP A 138 23.34 -24.85 -16.34
N ASP A 139 23.33 -25.70 -15.31
CA ASP A 139 22.15 -25.99 -14.49
C ASP A 139 22.06 -25.15 -13.23
N VAL A 140 23.10 -24.39 -12.84
CA VAL A 140 23.15 -23.68 -11.57
C VAL A 140 23.64 -22.25 -11.74
N LEU A 141 22.86 -21.30 -11.27
CA LEU A 141 23.23 -19.89 -11.18
C LEU A 141 23.06 -19.42 -9.73
N TRP A 142 24.08 -18.74 -9.22
CA TRP A 142 24.03 -17.92 -8.01
C TRP A 142 24.14 -16.45 -8.38
N TYR A 143 23.47 -15.58 -7.67
CA TYR A 143 23.66 -14.16 -7.84
C TYR A 143 23.57 -13.42 -6.49
N ALA A 144 24.30 -12.31 -6.41
CA ALA A 144 24.18 -11.36 -5.31
C ALA A 144 23.88 -9.99 -5.89
N THR A 145 22.88 -9.32 -5.32
CA THR A 145 22.43 -8.00 -5.77
C THR A 145 22.42 -7.03 -4.59
N TYR A 146 22.99 -5.84 -4.82
CA TYR A 146 22.71 -4.63 -4.08
C TYR A 146 21.90 -3.71 -4.99
N SER A 147 20.80 -3.16 -4.50
CA SER A 147 20.00 -2.21 -5.28
C SER A 147 19.34 -1.18 -4.39
N GLU A 148 19.27 0.03 -4.90
CA GLU A 148 18.57 1.16 -4.29
C GLU A 148 17.27 1.43 -5.03
N GLY A 149 16.26 1.87 -4.28
CA GLY A 149 14.97 2.31 -4.77
C GLY A 149 14.52 3.55 -4.00
N PHE A 150 13.49 4.21 -4.50
CA PHE A 150 12.89 5.37 -3.84
C PHE A 150 11.41 5.50 -4.20
N ARG A 151 10.69 6.17 -3.33
CA ARG A 151 9.37 6.72 -3.63
C ARG A 151 9.43 8.23 -3.39
N PRO A 152 9.12 9.07 -4.39
CA PRO A 152 9.21 10.52 -4.23
C PRO A 152 8.25 11.02 -3.16
N GLY A 153 8.60 12.13 -2.54
CA GLY A 153 7.72 12.84 -1.64
C GLY A 153 6.48 13.35 -2.33
N LEU A 154 5.41 13.48 -1.58
CA LEU A 154 4.12 13.99 -2.02
C LEU A 154 3.76 15.24 -1.21
N LEU A 155 2.84 16.03 -1.73
CA LEU A 155 2.26 17.16 -1.01
C LEU A 155 1.09 16.71 -0.13
N ASN A 156 1.09 17.18 1.11
CA ASN A 156 -0.03 17.03 2.03
C ASN A 156 -0.94 18.25 1.98
N ARG A 157 -2.24 18.05 1.84
CA ARG A 157 -3.19 19.15 1.89
C ARG A 157 -3.66 19.53 3.28
N PRO A 158 -3.71 18.65 4.28
CA PRO A 158 -3.85 19.08 5.65
C PRO A 158 -2.53 19.55 6.29
N GLY A 159 -1.49 19.80 5.50
CA GLY A 159 -0.21 20.32 5.99
C GLY A 159 -0.38 21.55 6.87
N GLY A 160 0.39 21.62 7.97
CA GLY A 160 0.26 22.64 9.00
C GLY A 160 -0.78 22.36 10.09
N ALA A 161 -1.60 21.28 9.95
CA ALA A 161 -2.51 20.86 11.01
C ALA A 161 -1.73 20.43 12.26
N GLN A 162 -2.22 20.88 13.42
CA GLN A 162 -1.53 20.68 14.70
C GLN A 162 -2.03 19.43 15.41
N GLY A 163 -1.12 18.63 15.90
CA GLY A 163 -1.38 17.45 16.72
C GLY A 163 -0.84 17.58 18.15
N ALA A 164 -0.99 16.53 18.91
CA ALA A 164 -0.48 16.45 20.27
C ALA A 164 1.05 16.52 20.32
N GLY A 165 1.60 17.01 21.43
CA GLY A 165 3.04 17.06 21.66
C GLY A 165 3.82 18.02 20.76
N GLY A 166 3.14 18.96 20.07
CA GLY A 166 3.76 19.88 19.12
C GLY A 166 3.96 19.28 17.73
N TYR A 167 3.34 18.15 17.45
CA TYR A 167 3.33 17.59 16.11
C TYR A 167 2.58 18.51 15.15
N GLU A 168 3.11 18.64 13.96
CA GLU A 168 2.49 19.37 12.86
C GLU A 168 2.55 18.50 11.60
N VAL A 169 1.41 18.31 10.94
CA VAL A 169 1.35 17.58 9.67
C VAL A 169 2.25 18.28 8.65
N PRO A 170 3.21 17.59 8.05
CA PRO A 170 4.12 18.21 7.09
C PRO A 170 3.38 18.64 5.83
N PHE A 171 3.76 19.77 5.24
CA PHE A 171 3.24 20.19 3.94
C PHE A 171 3.74 19.31 2.81
N GLU A 172 4.95 18.81 2.94
CA GLU A 172 5.66 18.00 1.95
C GLU A 172 6.31 16.80 2.66
N LEU A 173 6.18 15.63 2.06
CA LEU A 173 6.87 14.43 2.51
C LEU A 173 8.27 14.38 1.92
N ALA A 174 9.23 13.94 2.70
CA ALA A 174 10.52 13.53 2.18
C ALA A 174 10.39 12.27 1.32
N THR A 175 11.31 12.10 0.38
CA THR A 175 11.50 10.84 -0.35
C THR A 175 11.76 9.72 0.65
N ASP A 176 11.09 8.58 0.51
CA ASP A 176 11.53 7.37 1.18
C ASP A 176 12.55 6.64 0.31
N ASP A 177 13.57 6.09 0.97
CA ASP A 177 14.68 5.42 0.33
C ASP A 177 14.66 3.93 0.72
N VAL A 178 14.95 3.07 -0.25
CA VAL A 178 14.97 1.62 -0.06
C VAL A 178 16.32 1.08 -0.50
N THR A 179 16.96 0.33 0.38
CA THR A 179 18.19 -0.42 0.07
C THR A 179 17.91 -1.91 0.20
N ASN A 180 18.21 -2.66 -0.86
CA ASN A 180 18.02 -4.11 -0.91
C ASN A 180 19.35 -4.85 -1.11
N TYR A 181 19.58 -5.84 -0.26
CA TYR A 181 20.66 -6.83 -0.36
C TYR A 181 20.03 -8.19 -0.60
N GLU A 182 20.41 -8.86 -1.67
CA GLU A 182 19.80 -10.11 -2.07
C GLU A 182 20.87 -11.12 -2.49
N LEU A 183 20.73 -12.37 -2.03
CA LEU A 183 21.47 -13.53 -2.48
C LEU A 183 20.50 -14.56 -3.03
N GLY A 184 20.55 -14.83 -4.31
CA GLY A 184 19.63 -15.75 -4.95
C GLY A 184 20.30 -16.90 -5.69
N TRP A 185 19.49 -17.90 -6.01
CA TRP A 185 19.90 -19.06 -6.79
C TRP A 185 18.83 -19.49 -7.78
N LYS A 186 19.27 -20.08 -8.87
CA LYS A 186 18.45 -20.83 -9.82
C LYS A 186 19.12 -22.16 -10.08
N ALA A 187 18.37 -23.23 -9.90
CA ALA A 187 18.94 -24.58 -10.03
C ALA A 187 17.99 -25.52 -10.76
N ASP A 188 18.48 -26.13 -11.84
CA ASP A 188 17.87 -27.25 -12.51
C ASP A 188 18.56 -28.55 -12.04
N MET A 189 17.80 -29.42 -11.41
CA MET A 189 18.29 -30.64 -10.77
C MET A 189 17.62 -31.88 -11.36
N ALA A 190 18.11 -33.04 -10.97
CA ALA A 190 17.58 -34.34 -11.40
C ALA A 190 17.43 -34.47 -12.93
N GLY A 191 18.42 -34.00 -13.70
CA GLY A 191 18.39 -34.03 -15.15
C GLY A 191 17.33 -33.08 -15.77
N GLY A 192 17.09 -31.93 -15.13
CA GLY A 192 16.15 -30.92 -15.61
C GLY A 192 14.68 -31.16 -15.24
N THR A 193 14.40 -32.20 -14.43
CA THR A 193 13.03 -32.50 -13.99
C THR A 193 12.62 -31.79 -12.71
N LEU A 194 13.56 -31.23 -11.99
CA LEU A 194 13.33 -30.47 -10.78
C LEU A 194 14.01 -29.10 -10.90
N ARG A 195 13.23 -28.05 -10.89
CA ARG A 195 13.71 -26.66 -10.81
C ARG A 195 13.41 -26.10 -9.44
N PHE A 196 14.41 -25.47 -8.82
CA PHE A 196 14.29 -24.78 -7.56
C PHE A 196 15.01 -23.44 -7.63
N ASN A 197 14.25 -22.36 -7.59
CA ASN A 197 14.74 -21.00 -7.54
C ASN A 197 14.43 -20.39 -6.17
N GLY A 198 15.23 -19.44 -5.77
CA GLY A 198 14.92 -18.69 -4.54
C GLY A 198 15.90 -17.57 -4.31
N SER A 199 15.59 -16.77 -3.31
CA SER A 199 16.47 -15.73 -2.78
C SER A 199 16.30 -15.56 -1.27
N ALA A 200 17.37 -15.13 -0.62
CA ALA A 200 17.36 -14.55 0.72
C ALA A 200 17.67 -13.06 0.57
N PHE A 201 16.94 -12.23 1.26
CA PHE A 201 17.08 -10.79 1.12
C PHE A 201 16.96 -10.06 2.46
N PHE A 202 17.55 -8.86 2.48
CA PHE A 202 17.42 -7.89 3.55
C PHE A 202 17.19 -6.52 2.94
N VAL A 203 16.09 -5.87 3.35
CA VAL A 203 15.66 -4.58 2.83
C VAL A 203 15.57 -3.59 3.98
N GLU A 204 16.26 -2.46 3.82
CA GLU A 204 16.14 -1.29 4.69
C GLU A 204 15.25 -0.25 4.02
N ILE A 205 14.33 0.32 4.76
CA ILE A 205 13.40 1.36 4.31
C ILE A 205 13.55 2.56 5.22
N ASP A 206 14.15 3.61 4.69
CA ASP A 206 14.30 4.88 5.40
C ASP A 206 13.14 5.81 5.10
N LYS A 207 12.60 6.46 6.13
CA LYS A 207 11.52 7.45 6.03
C LYS A 207 10.26 6.90 5.36
N LEU A 208 9.86 5.69 5.72
CA LEU A 208 8.66 5.03 5.20
C LEU A 208 7.46 5.98 5.23
N GLN A 209 6.95 6.30 4.04
CA GLN A 209 5.74 7.10 3.88
C GLN A 209 4.52 6.22 4.15
N THR A 210 3.65 6.68 5.02
CA THR A 210 2.37 6.04 5.29
C THR A 210 1.23 7.05 5.31
N THR A 211 0.02 6.57 5.10
CA THR A 211 -1.20 7.37 5.23
C THR A 211 -1.77 7.16 6.62
N ILE A 212 -2.00 8.26 7.32
CA ILE A 212 -2.47 8.29 8.70
C ILE A 212 -3.89 8.81 8.71
N PHE A 213 -4.75 8.19 9.50
CA PHE A 213 -6.05 8.73 9.89
C PHE A 213 -6.09 8.86 11.40
N ASP A 214 -5.81 10.03 11.91
CA ASP A 214 -5.93 10.38 13.32
C ASP A 214 -6.88 11.57 13.49
N PRO A 215 -8.14 11.33 13.88
CA PRO A 215 -9.14 12.38 14.04
C PRO A 215 -8.83 13.35 15.18
N SER A 216 -7.85 13.05 16.04
CA SER A 216 -7.38 13.99 17.08
C SER A 216 -6.48 15.08 16.51
N ILE A 217 -5.89 14.85 15.33
CA ILE A 217 -5.06 15.81 14.61
C ILE A 217 -5.91 16.55 13.57
N VAL A 218 -6.51 15.78 12.66
CA VAL A 218 -7.33 16.32 11.59
C VAL A 218 -8.32 15.25 11.10
N ASN A 219 -9.54 15.65 10.80
CA ASN A 219 -10.59 14.72 10.36
C ASN A 219 -10.45 14.34 8.88
N LEU A 220 -9.22 14.11 8.43
CA LEU A 220 -8.85 13.69 7.08
C LEU A 220 -7.68 12.75 7.13
N PHE A 221 -7.50 12.00 6.06
CA PHE A 221 -6.25 11.30 5.80
C PHE A 221 -5.15 12.28 5.46
N PHE A 222 -4.00 12.09 6.06
CA PHE A 222 -2.77 12.76 5.70
C PHE A 222 -1.65 11.72 5.59
N SER A 223 -0.55 12.10 4.99
CA SER A 223 0.61 11.23 4.89
C SER A 223 1.79 11.81 5.66
N ASP A 224 2.67 10.94 6.14
CA ASP A 224 3.91 11.33 6.78
C ASP A 224 5.00 10.28 6.53
N ASN A 225 6.24 10.68 6.70
CA ASN A 225 7.37 9.78 6.83
C ASN A 225 7.40 9.27 8.28
N ALA A 226 6.62 8.23 8.55
CA ALA A 226 6.26 7.88 9.92
C ALA A 226 7.31 7.03 10.63
N ALA A 227 8.13 6.28 9.90
CA ALA A 227 9.02 5.27 10.47
C ALA A 227 10.20 4.93 9.56
N ASN A 228 11.23 4.29 10.13
CA ASN A 228 12.14 3.42 9.40
C ASN A 228 11.71 1.96 9.62
N ALA A 229 11.99 1.10 8.66
CA ALA A 229 11.63 -0.31 8.75
C ALA A 229 12.66 -1.20 8.08
N GLU A 230 12.69 -2.46 8.53
CA GLU A 230 13.50 -3.51 7.93
C GLU A 230 12.61 -4.69 7.53
N VAL A 231 13.00 -5.36 6.45
CA VAL A 231 12.37 -6.58 5.98
C VAL A 231 13.44 -7.60 5.69
N MET A 232 13.44 -8.73 6.38
CA MET A 232 14.29 -9.86 6.10
C MET A 232 13.45 -11.04 5.64
N GLY A 233 13.91 -11.76 4.61
CA GLY A 233 13.12 -12.87 4.12
C GLY A 233 13.87 -13.87 3.27
N ILE A 234 13.17 -14.99 3.06
CA ILE A 234 13.54 -16.02 2.10
C ILE A 234 12.31 -16.35 1.28
N GLU A 235 12.46 -16.33 -0.03
CA GLU A 235 11.41 -16.74 -0.96
C GLU A 235 11.92 -17.75 -1.98
N GLY A 236 11.02 -18.52 -2.52
CA GLY A 236 11.39 -19.49 -3.54
C GLY A 236 10.21 -20.12 -4.24
N ASP A 237 10.53 -20.72 -5.38
CA ASP A 237 9.61 -21.54 -6.16
C ASP A 237 10.22 -22.89 -6.54
N ILE A 238 9.36 -23.87 -6.64
CA ILE A 238 9.70 -25.24 -7.05
C ILE A 238 8.78 -25.70 -8.17
N THR A 239 9.37 -26.34 -9.16
CA THR A 239 8.63 -27.08 -10.19
C THR A 239 9.26 -28.46 -10.33
N TRP A 240 8.47 -29.50 -10.16
CA TRP A 240 8.94 -30.88 -10.23
C TRP A 240 8.09 -31.73 -11.17
N LEU A 241 8.75 -32.39 -12.11
CA LEU A 241 8.20 -33.34 -13.09
C LEU A 241 8.78 -34.74 -12.83
N PRO A 242 8.27 -35.51 -11.84
CA PRO A 242 8.88 -36.76 -11.40
C PRO A 242 8.87 -37.80 -12.52
N GLN A 243 10.07 -38.29 -12.92
CA GLN A 243 10.21 -39.29 -13.98
C GLN A 243 9.52 -40.61 -13.62
N ALA A 244 9.43 -40.92 -12.33
CA ALA A 244 8.79 -42.16 -11.84
C ALA A 244 7.26 -42.18 -12.06
N LEU A 245 6.66 -40.99 -12.28
CA LEU A 245 5.21 -40.84 -12.51
C LEU A 245 4.97 -39.89 -13.69
N PRO A 246 5.15 -40.35 -14.93
CA PRO A 246 4.92 -39.54 -16.12
C PRO A 246 3.50 -38.93 -16.11
N GLY A 247 3.40 -37.64 -16.42
CA GLY A 247 2.15 -36.91 -16.40
C GLY A 247 1.87 -36.16 -15.09
N LEU A 248 2.64 -36.40 -14.02
CA LEU A 248 2.57 -35.60 -12.80
C LEU A 248 3.45 -34.35 -12.92
N SER A 249 2.91 -33.21 -12.59
CA SER A 249 3.61 -31.97 -12.32
C SER A 249 3.25 -31.45 -10.95
N ILE A 250 4.27 -31.03 -10.18
CA ILE A 250 4.10 -30.40 -8.87
C ILE A 250 4.76 -29.03 -8.93
N GLY A 251 4.05 -28.02 -8.50
CA GLY A 251 4.53 -26.65 -8.41
C GLY A 251 4.20 -26.04 -7.06
N GLY A 252 5.00 -25.08 -6.65
CA GLY A 252 4.74 -24.31 -5.44
C GLY A 252 5.67 -23.12 -5.32
N ALA A 253 5.26 -22.16 -4.51
CA ALA A 253 6.09 -21.03 -4.11
C ALA A 253 5.85 -20.73 -2.63
N PHE A 254 6.85 -20.17 -1.98
CA PHE A 254 6.78 -19.77 -0.57
C PHE A 254 7.51 -18.45 -0.34
N SER A 255 7.08 -17.74 0.71
CA SER A 255 7.74 -16.59 1.27
C SER A 255 7.73 -16.70 2.78
N LEU A 256 8.89 -16.49 3.39
CA LEU A 256 9.09 -16.39 4.83
C LEU A 256 9.62 -14.99 5.09
N LEU A 257 8.90 -14.18 5.84
CA LEU A 257 9.22 -12.78 6.09
C LEU A 257 9.34 -12.52 7.58
N ASP A 258 10.29 -11.68 7.94
CA ASP A 258 10.39 -11.00 9.21
C ASP A 258 10.45 -9.51 8.93
N THR A 259 9.53 -8.73 9.50
CA THR A 259 9.41 -7.30 9.22
C THR A 259 9.30 -6.54 10.52
N GLU A 260 10.04 -5.45 10.65
CA GLU A 260 10.10 -4.66 11.89
C GLU A 260 10.15 -3.17 11.58
N ILE A 261 9.41 -2.38 12.33
CA ILE A 261 9.58 -0.93 12.43
C ILE A 261 10.73 -0.68 13.39
N THR A 262 11.85 -0.18 12.86
CA THR A 262 13.09 0.01 13.63
C THR A 262 13.13 1.32 14.38
N ASP A 263 12.62 2.39 13.76
CA ASP A 263 12.57 3.73 14.34
C ASP A 263 11.23 4.40 14.07
N LYS A 264 10.73 5.07 15.09
CA LYS A 264 9.57 5.95 14.96
C LYS A 264 10.02 7.37 14.69
N LEU A 265 9.60 7.97 13.57
CA LEU A 265 9.99 9.31 13.15
C LEU A 265 8.99 10.40 13.57
N ILE A 266 7.74 10.02 13.87
CA ILE A 266 6.69 10.94 14.34
C ILE A 266 6.62 10.96 15.87
N PRO A 267 6.34 12.12 16.51
CA PRO A 267 6.30 12.23 17.96
C PRO A 267 5.02 11.64 18.58
N THR A 268 4.04 11.27 17.78
CA THR A 268 2.78 10.67 18.22
C THR A 268 2.95 9.19 18.58
N ASN A 269 1.96 8.60 19.22
CA ASN A 269 1.96 7.16 19.53
C ASN A 269 1.26 6.33 18.46
N ASP A 270 1.10 6.89 17.26
CA ASP A 270 0.41 6.22 16.16
C ASP A 270 1.21 5.05 15.59
N VAL A 271 2.53 5.09 15.68
CA VAL A 271 3.44 4.03 15.24
C VAL A 271 4.29 3.55 16.42
N ARG A 272 4.62 2.27 16.48
CA ARG A 272 5.47 1.67 17.53
C ARG A 272 6.65 0.95 16.91
N GLU A 273 7.83 1.17 17.51
CA GLU A 273 9.02 0.38 17.25
C GLU A 273 8.80 -1.08 17.69
N GLY A 274 9.32 -2.02 16.92
CA GLY A 274 9.15 -3.45 17.12
C GLY A 274 7.85 -4.03 16.51
N ASP A 275 6.93 -3.19 16.00
CA ASP A 275 5.76 -3.69 15.31
C ASP A 275 6.13 -4.14 13.88
N SER A 276 5.49 -5.20 13.40
CA SER A 276 5.61 -5.66 12.01
C SER A 276 4.87 -4.76 11.04
N LEU A 277 5.29 -4.77 9.78
CA LEU A 277 4.63 -4.03 8.70
C LEU A 277 3.22 -4.57 8.42
N ALA A 278 2.38 -3.71 7.87
CA ALA A 278 1.02 -4.07 7.47
C ALA A 278 1.00 -5.03 6.27
N PHE A 279 0.06 -5.96 6.25
CA PHE A 279 -0.14 -6.96 5.18
C PHE A 279 1.10 -7.79 4.85
N ALA A 280 1.99 -7.98 5.82
CA ALA A 280 3.22 -8.75 5.71
C ALA A 280 3.16 -9.98 6.61
N PRO A 281 2.46 -11.06 6.23
CA PRO A 281 2.43 -12.29 7.02
C PRO A 281 3.80 -12.96 7.05
N GLU A 282 4.16 -13.57 8.19
CA GLU A 282 5.45 -14.25 8.34
C GLU A 282 5.60 -15.42 7.39
N VAL A 283 4.53 -16.14 7.09
CA VAL A 283 4.53 -17.31 6.23
C VAL A 283 3.43 -17.21 5.18
N GLN A 284 3.83 -17.29 3.93
CA GLN A 284 2.90 -17.51 2.81
C GLN A 284 3.42 -18.63 1.93
N PHE A 285 2.52 -19.47 1.46
CA PHE A 285 2.87 -20.43 0.42
C PHE A 285 1.67 -20.83 -0.43
N ASN A 286 1.96 -21.29 -1.63
CA ASN A 286 1.00 -21.98 -2.48
C ASN A 286 1.64 -23.25 -3.02
N ALA A 287 0.80 -24.24 -3.29
CA ALA A 287 1.21 -25.49 -3.90
C ALA A 287 0.13 -26.00 -4.85
N ASN A 288 0.56 -26.66 -5.90
CA ASN A 288 -0.35 -27.35 -6.82
C ASN A 288 0.27 -28.68 -7.26
N ALA A 289 -0.60 -29.63 -7.57
CA ALA A 289 -0.23 -30.90 -8.18
C ALA A 289 -1.23 -31.22 -9.27
N ARG A 290 -0.73 -31.44 -10.49
CA ARG A 290 -1.52 -31.77 -11.67
C ARG A 290 -1.07 -33.11 -12.22
N TYR A 291 -2.02 -34.00 -12.47
CA TYR A 291 -1.78 -35.26 -13.11
C TYR A 291 -2.57 -35.34 -14.42
N GLU A 292 -1.86 -35.66 -15.50
CA GLU A 292 -2.40 -35.80 -16.86
C GLU A 292 -2.15 -37.21 -17.40
N TRP A 293 -3.14 -37.73 -18.10
CA TRP A 293 -3.03 -39.04 -18.74
C TRP A 293 -3.91 -39.11 -20.00
N ASN A 294 -3.47 -39.93 -20.95
CA ASN A 294 -4.23 -40.19 -22.16
C ASN A 294 -5.23 -41.32 -21.94
N LEU A 295 -6.47 -41.08 -22.37
CA LEU A 295 -7.53 -42.08 -22.40
C LEU A 295 -7.43 -42.88 -23.71
N SER A 296 -7.96 -44.13 -23.69
CA SER A 296 -8.05 -44.99 -24.89
C SER A 296 -8.89 -44.39 -26.02
N SER A 297 -9.75 -43.42 -25.70
CA SER A 297 -10.56 -42.65 -26.66
C SER A 297 -9.75 -41.56 -27.43
N GLY A 298 -8.46 -41.38 -27.14
CA GLY A 298 -7.65 -40.28 -27.69
C GLY A 298 -7.82 -38.94 -26.99
N LEU A 299 -8.63 -38.87 -25.93
CA LEU A 299 -8.77 -37.67 -25.11
C LEU A 299 -7.67 -37.62 -24.05
N MET A 300 -7.17 -36.45 -23.75
CA MET A 300 -6.34 -36.18 -22.59
C MET A 300 -7.22 -35.85 -21.38
N ALA A 301 -7.01 -36.55 -20.29
CA ALA A 301 -7.65 -36.26 -19.01
C ALA A 301 -6.68 -35.61 -18.05
N HIS A 302 -7.15 -34.75 -17.16
CA HIS A 302 -6.35 -34.20 -16.08
C HIS A 302 -7.14 -34.04 -14.79
N VAL A 303 -6.42 -34.08 -13.69
CA VAL A 303 -6.89 -33.63 -12.37
C VAL A 303 -5.81 -32.74 -11.77
N MET A 304 -6.21 -31.65 -11.11
CA MET A 304 -5.29 -30.77 -10.40
C MET A 304 -5.89 -30.39 -9.06
N GLY A 305 -5.09 -30.51 -8.01
CA GLY A 305 -5.37 -29.89 -6.71
C GLY A 305 -4.45 -28.69 -6.52
N HIS A 306 -4.94 -27.67 -5.87
CA HIS A 306 -4.13 -26.53 -5.47
C HIS A 306 -4.52 -26.04 -4.07
N MET A 307 -3.58 -25.44 -3.37
CA MET A 307 -3.77 -24.82 -2.08
C MET A 307 -3.02 -23.51 -1.99
N ALA A 308 -3.52 -22.61 -1.15
CA ALA A 308 -2.84 -21.38 -0.75
C ALA A 308 -3.02 -21.18 0.75
N TYR A 309 -1.96 -20.74 1.41
CA TYR A 309 -1.91 -20.41 2.83
C TYR A 309 -1.31 -19.03 3.01
N SER A 310 -1.86 -18.27 3.92
CA SER A 310 -1.28 -17.06 4.48
C SER A 310 -1.41 -17.11 5.99
N ASP A 311 -0.33 -16.79 6.66
CA ASP A 311 -0.33 -16.60 8.10
C ASP A 311 -1.08 -15.32 8.48
N GLU A 312 -1.25 -15.08 9.77
CA GLU A 312 -1.83 -13.83 10.27
C GLU A 312 -0.98 -12.63 9.83
N SER A 313 -1.63 -11.49 9.73
CA SER A 313 -0.99 -10.22 9.42
C SER A 313 -1.76 -9.08 10.09
N TYR A 314 -1.28 -7.88 9.93
CA TYR A 314 -1.93 -6.70 10.49
C TYR A 314 -2.46 -5.77 9.39
N SER A 315 -3.58 -5.10 9.68
CA SER A 315 -4.25 -4.23 8.71
C SER A 315 -3.55 -2.90 8.48
N ASP A 316 -2.73 -2.44 9.43
CA ASP A 316 -2.06 -1.14 9.39
C ASP A 316 -0.81 -1.14 10.27
N ILE A 317 0.09 -0.19 10.06
CA ILE A 317 1.15 0.15 11.03
C ILE A 317 0.66 1.18 12.06
N ILE A 318 -0.43 1.87 11.77
CA ILE A 318 -1.03 2.86 12.66
C ILE A 318 -1.82 2.15 13.76
N THR A 319 -1.41 2.35 15.00
CA THR A 319 -1.88 1.59 16.17
C THR A 319 -3.40 1.53 16.30
N ILE A 320 -4.11 2.63 16.04
CA ILE A 320 -5.58 2.69 16.16
C ILE A 320 -6.30 1.85 15.09
N ASN A 321 -5.64 1.59 13.97
CA ASN A 321 -6.18 0.87 12.82
C ASN A 321 -5.55 -0.54 12.67
N ARG A 322 -4.63 -0.90 13.61
CA ARG A 322 -3.85 -2.13 13.56
C ARG A 322 -4.64 -3.30 14.15
N ASP A 323 -5.46 -3.92 13.33
CA ASP A 323 -6.17 -5.13 13.67
C ASP A 323 -5.46 -6.36 13.11
N VAL A 324 -5.63 -7.48 13.79
CA VAL A 324 -5.20 -8.79 13.28
C VAL A 324 -6.11 -9.22 12.14
N ILE A 325 -5.53 -9.64 11.05
CA ILE A 325 -6.16 -10.37 9.95
C ILE A 325 -5.74 -11.83 10.13
N ASP A 326 -6.70 -12.68 10.45
CA ASP A 326 -6.46 -14.07 10.78
C ASP A 326 -5.82 -14.86 9.62
N SER A 327 -5.03 -15.86 9.96
CA SER A 327 -4.48 -16.80 8.99
C SER A 327 -5.59 -17.58 8.27
N TRP A 328 -5.33 -17.95 7.02
CA TRP A 328 -6.29 -18.70 6.23
C TRP A 328 -5.65 -19.75 5.34
N THR A 329 -6.42 -20.78 4.99
CA THR A 329 -6.02 -21.81 4.03
C THR A 329 -7.15 -22.06 3.05
N MET A 330 -6.89 -21.93 1.77
CA MET A 330 -7.85 -22.22 0.71
C MET A 330 -7.38 -23.37 -0.16
N PHE A 331 -8.31 -24.22 -0.55
CA PHE A 331 -8.09 -25.36 -1.46
C PHE A 331 -8.97 -25.24 -2.68
N GLY A 332 -8.48 -25.77 -3.79
CA GLY A 332 -9.27 -25.92 -4.99
C GLY A 332 -8.91 -27.18 -5.76
N VAL A 333 -9.83 -27.63 -6.57
CA VAL A 333 -9.71 -28.82 -7.40
C VAL A 333 -10.24 -28.57 -8.79
N THR A 334 -9.53 -29.05 -9.80
CA THR A 334 -10.04 -29.09 -11.18
C THR A 334 -9.90 -30.47 -11.76
N ALA A 335 -10.84 -30.85 -12.64
CA ALA A 335 -10.76 -32.06 -13.44
C ALA A 335 -11.29 -31.78 -14.85
N GLY A 336 -10.62 -32.28 -15.87
CA GLY A 336 -11.04 -31.97 -17.24
C GLY A 336 -10.63 -33.02 -18.25
N LEU A 337 -11.24 -32.84 -19.42
CA LEU A 337 -10.96 -33.60 -20.64
C LEU A 337 -10.63 -32.63 -21.76
N ALA A 338 -9.70 -32.98 -22.60
CA ALA A 338 -9.32 -32.19 -23.76
C ALA A 338 -9.10 -33.08 -24.98
N SER A 339 -9.41 -32.55 -26.16
CA SER A 339 -9.01 -33.03 -27.47
C SER A 339 -8.28 -31.90 -28.21
N ASP A 340 -7.84 -32.16 -29.44
CA ASP A 340 -7.16 -31.12 -30.24
C ASP A 340 -8.05 -29.89 -30.51
N SER A 341 -9.37 -30.05 -30.58
CA SER A 341 -10.31 -29.00 -30.95
C SER A 341 -11.17 -28.45 -29.81
N TRP A 342 -11.24 -29.12 -28.68
CA TRP A 342 -12.02 -28.64 -27.53
C TRP A 342 -11.45 -29.13 -26.21
N GLY A 343 -11.81 -28.41 -25.15
CA GLY A 343 -11.53 -28.77 -23.76
C GLY A 343 -12.72 -28.44 -22.87
N ALA A 344 -12.94 -29.27 -21.87
CA ALA A 344 -13.94 -29.08 -20.82
C ALA A 344 -13.30 -29.33 -19.46
N THR A 345 -13.39 -28.38 -18.56
CA THR A 345 -12.82 -28.45 -17.20
C THR A 345 -13.90 -28.09 -16.19
N LEU A 346 -14.17 -28.99 -15.26
CA LEU A 346 -14.92 -28.74 -14.05
C LEU A 346 -13.94 -28.18 -13.00
N TYR A 347 -14.32 -27.14 -12.26
CA TYR A 347 -13.50 -26.61 -11.19
C TYR A 347 -14.35 -26.34 -9.95
N ILE A 348 -13.70 -26.45 -8.79
CA ILE A 348 -14.22 -26.04 -7.49
C ILE A 348 -13.11 -25.21 -6.85
N ASP A 349 -13.32 -23.91 -6.80
CA ASP A 349 -12.44 -22.99 -6.08
C ASP A 349 -12.97 -22.79 -4.65
N ASN A 350 -12.07 -22.61 -3.70
CA ASN A 350 -12.39 -22.48 -2.29
C ASN A 350 -13.26 -23.66 -1.78
N LEU A 351 -12.71 -24.86 -1.88
CA LEU A 351 -13.43 -26.13 -1.61
C LEU A 351 -14.03 -26.19 -0.21
N THR A 352 -13.37 -25.60 0.78
CA THR A 352 -13.79 -25.56 2.19
C THR A 352 -14.77 -24.45 2.50
N ASP A 353 -15.05 -23.54 1.55
CA ASP A 353 -15.83 -22.32 1.72
C ASP A 353 -15.25 -21.40 2.81
N GLU A 354 -13.93 -21.29 2.82
CA GLU A 354 -13.19 -20.45 3.74
C GLU A 354 -13.54 -18.97 3.55
N ARG A 355 -13.78 -18.24 4.62
CA ARG A 355 -14.03 -16.79 4.61
C ARG A 355 -12.75 -16.02 4.88
N ALA A 356 -11.73 -16.29 4.08
CA ALA A 356 -10.45 -15.63 4.19
C ALA A 356 -10.60 -14.11 4.04
N GLU A 357 -10.21 -13.37 5.05
CA GLU A 357 -10.07 -11.93 4.97
C GLU A 357 -8.73 -11.61 4.30
N LEU A 358 -8.77 -10.85 3.21
CA LEU A 358 -7.60 -10.52 2.40
C LEU A 358 -7.04 -9.13 2.72
N SER A 359 -7.89 -8.23 3.18
CA SER A 359 -7.49 -6.90 3.60
C SER A 359 -8.54 -6.25 4.47
N ARG A 360 -8.09 -5.34 5.31
CA ARG A 360 -8.93 -4.50 6.16
C ARG A 360 -8.38 -3.08 6.14
N ASN A 361 -9.26 -2.12 6.01
CA ASN A 361 -8.92 -0.72 6.17
C ASN A 361 -10.03 0.04 6.89
N TYR A 362 -9.69 1.19 7.39
CA TYR A 362 -10.62 2.09 8.04
C TYR A 362 -10.83 3.34 7.18
N VAL A 363 -12.09 3.72 7.01
CA VAL A 363 -12.45 5.00 6.39
C VAL A 363 -13.34 5.72 7.38
N ASN A 364 -12.79 6.71 8.02
CA ASN A 364 -13.33 7.33 9.22
C ASN A 364 -13.51 6.26 10.33
N ASP A 365 -14.70 6.16 10.92
CA ASP A 365 -15.08 5.16 11.92
C ASP A 365 -15.57 3.83 11.32
N ARG A 366 -15.46 3.65 9.98
CA ARG A 366 -16.00 2.48 9.28
C ARG A 366 -14.90 1.52 8.86
N GLN A 367 -14.95 0.34 9.44
CA GLN A 367 -14.14 -0.78 9.01
C GLN A 367 -14.66 -1.33 7.67
N ARG A 368 -13.74 -1.58 6.75
CA ARG A 368 -14.00 -2.23 5.47
C ARG A 368 -13.10 -3.45 5.35
N ALA A 369 -13.71 -4.62 5.23
CA ALA A 369 -12.98 -5.86 5.03
C ALA A 369 -13.26 -6.41 3.61
N THR A 370 -12.20 -6.88 2.97
CA THR A 370 -12.28 -7.57 1.68
C THR A 370 -12.05 -9.05 1.92
N TYR A 371 -13.02 -9.85 1.52
CA TYR A 371 -12.97 -11.31 1.65
C TYR A 371 -12.66 -11.99 0.33
N ALA A 372 -12.05 -13.15 0.42
CA ALA A 372 -11.90 -14.05 -0.72
C ALA A 372 -13.26 -14.45 -1.28
N ARG A 373 -13.25 -14.85 -2.55
CA ARG A 373 -14.45 -15.33 -3.21
C ARG A 373 -14.96 -16.59 -2.51
N PRO A 374 -16.27 -16.71 -2.23
CA PRO A 374 -16.87 -17.94 -1.67
C PRO A 374 -16.62 -19.16 -2.56
N ARG A 375 -16.87 -20.35 -2.04
CA ARG A 375 -16.80 -21.57 -2.83
C ARG A 375 -17.57 -21.40 -4.15
N THR A 376 -16.85 -21.61 -5.23
CA THR A 376 -17.37 -21.44 -6.58
C THR A 376 -17.20 -22.73 -7.34
N VAL A 377 -18.27 -23.23 -7.91
CA VAL A 377 -18.28 -24.40 -8.79
C VAL A 377 -18.63 -23.96 -10.20
N GLY A 378 -17.85 -24.39 -11.18
CA GLY A 378 -18.09 -23.99 -12.56
C GLY A 378 -17.51 -24.96 -13.58
N ILE A 379 -17.90 -24.74 -14.82
CA ILE A 379 -17.39 -25.46 -15.99
C ILE A 379 -16.77 -24.44 -16.94
N ARG A 380 -15.57 -24.73 -17.41
CA ARG A 380 -14.90 -23.94 -18.46
C ARG A 380 -14.86 -24.79 -19.73
N LEU A 381 -15.30 -24.21 -20.83
CA LEU A 381 -15.25 -24.82 -22.16
C LEU A 381 -14.32 -23.99 -23.02
N ASN A 382 -13.37 -24.64 -23.71
CA ASN A 382 -12.47 -24.03 -24.66
C ASN A 382 -12.66 -24.69 -26.03
N PHE A 383 -12.66 -23.90 -27.08
CA PHE A 383 -12.73 -24.39 -28.47
C PHE A 383 -11.63 -23.73 -29.29
N ASN A 384 -10.89 -24.55 -30.04
CA ASN A 384 -9.87 -24.14 -30.98
C ASN A 384 -10.43 -24.32 -32.39
N PHE A 385 -10.48 -23.23 -33.15
CA PHE A 385 -11.00 -23.21 -34.53
C PHE A 385 -9.87 -23.16 -35.54
#